data_a64d82b6d3328dbc661a8175dc883eec
#
_entry.id   a64d82b6d3328dbc661a8175dc883eec
#
_cell.length_a   1.000
_cell.length_b   1.000
_cell.length_c   1.000
_cell.angle_alpha   90.00
_cell.angle_beta   90.00
_cell.angle_gamma   90.00
#
_symmetry.space_group_name_H-M   'P 1'
#
loop_
_entity.id
_entity.type
_entity.pdbx_description
1 polymer ?
#
loop_
_entity_poly.entity_id
_entity_poly.type
_entity_poly.pdbx_seq_one_letter_code
_entity_poly.pdbx_strand_id
1 'polypeptide(L)'
;MVSEKVALHWFRQDLRIADNPALLSAADYGSLLPIYILDETTPEAFSIGGAGRLWLHHSLKSLNDKLNGNLRCFKGNPETILKDLCEEYDIKHVTWNRAYDPWRIEQDTKIKAQLNSISIKVESYNGTLLWEPWETLKTDGSPYRVFTPFYKNGCLNANPPRRPLKKPRINYAVGKNDHHSLGILELLKDQPWEREVISNSKIGEDEATKKLEGFLSDGINDYKEGRNFPARKNISGLSPHLHWGEISVNTVWHAAKKQLNIRPNLGENAYHFLSELGWREFSYSLLYYFPSLPTKNLQPRFDRFPWDENPRGLKAWRNGTTGIPIVDAGMRQLWQTGYMHNRLRMIVGSFLVKNLRIHWHHGQAWFWDTLFDADLANNSASWQWIAGCGADAAPYFRIFNPVTQGLKFDPDGSFIRKFVPELANVPTKFIFQPWEAPQTVLAESGVKLGEDYPEPIVNLKTSRDEALEAFASLKA
;
A
#
# COMPACT_ATOMS: atom_id res chain seq x y z
N MET A 1 -12.59 -6.26 -47.59
CA MET A 1 -12.78 -5.55 -46.28
C MET A 1 -11.46 -5.68 -45.56
N VAL A 2 -10.84 -4.56 -45.19
CA VAL A 2 -9.64 -4.58 -44.32
C VAL A 2 -10.15 -5.12 -42.97
N SER A 3 -9.59 -6.24 -42.49
CA SER A 3 -9.96 -6.77 -41.17
C SER A 3 -9.67 -5.68 -40.12
N GLU A 4 -10.63 -5.41 -39.27
CA GLU A 4 -10.47 -4.46 -38.18
C GLU A 4 -9.29 -4.93 -37.30
N LYS A 5 -8.30 -4.07 -37.06
CA LYS A 5 -7.19 -4.40 -36.19
C LYS A 5 -7.67 -4.34 -34.72
N VAL A 6 -7.57 -5.43 -34.01
CA VAL A 6 -7.93 -5.50 -32.60
C VAL A 6 -6.66 -5.59 -31.73
N ALA A 7 -6.60 -4.74 -30.71
CA ALA A 7 -5.60 -4.81 -29.65
C ALA A 7 -6.25 -5.19 -28.33
N LEU A 8 -5.54 -5.96 -27.52
CA LEU A 8 -5.94 -6.31 -26.16
C LEU A 8 -5.11 -5.49 -25.16
N HIS A 9 -5.78 -4.83 -24.22
CA HIS A 9 -5.12 -4.25 -23.05
C HIS A 9 -5.55 -4.98 -21.78
N TRP A 10 -4.57 -5.57 -21.08
CA TRP A 10 -4.77 -6.26 -19.82
C TRP A 10 -4.50 -5.32 -18.65
N PHE A 11 -5.59 -4.80 -18.03
CA PHE A 11 -5.53 -4.03 -16.79
C PHE A 11 -5.13 -4.91 -15.61
N ARG A 12 -4.30 -4.35 -14.72
CA ARG A 12 -3.89 -5.00 -13.48
C ARG A 12 -3.99 -4.02 -12.29
N GLN A 13 -2.86 -3.43 -11.85
CA GLN A 13 -2.79 -2.36 -10.84
C GLN A 13 -2.57 -1.00 -11.53
N ASP A 14 -3.35 -0.74 -12.54
CA ASP A 14 -3.31 0.47 -13.38
C ASP A 14 -4.75 0.89 -13.78
N LEU A 15 -5.67 0.83 -12.80
CA LEU A 15 -7.12 0.95 -12.99
C LEU A 15 -7.55 2.38 -13.30
N ARG A 16 -7.02 2.93 -14.41
CA ARG A 16 -7.26 4.29 -14.89
C ARG A 16 -7.17 4.36 -16.43
N ILE A 17 -7.77 5.40 -17.00
CA ILE A 17 -7.67 5.70 -18.42
C ILE A 17 -6.62 6.78 -18.69
N ALA A 18 -6.53 7.80 -17.84
CA ALA A 18 -5.54 8.88 -18.00
C ALA A 18 -4.14 8.40 -17.60
N ASP A 19 -3.13 8.86 -18.33
CA ASP A 19 -1.73 8.52 -18.08
C ASP A 19 -1.44 7.02 -17.95
N ASN A 20 -2.05 6.23 -18.87
CA ASN A 20 -1.83 4.79 -18.98
C ASN A 20 -1.09 4.48 -20.30
N PRO A 21 0.24 4.27 -20.28
CA PRO A 21 1.03 4.12 -21.49
C PRO A 21 0.68 2.84 -22.28
N ALA A 22 0.37 1.74 -21.60
CA ALA A 22 -0.01 0.50 -22.27
C ALA A 22 -1.39 0.61 -22.93
N LEU A 23 -2.35 1.26 -22.26
CA LEU A 23 -3.67 1.52 -22.81
C LEU A 23 -3.59 2.46 -24.03
N LEU A 24 -2.74 3.49 -23.98
CA LEU A 24 -2.53 4.40 -25.09
C LEU A 24 -2.00 3.65 -26.31
N SER A 25 -0.97 2.81 -26.13
CA SER A 25 -0.41 2.00 -27.22
C SER A 25 -1.43 1.06 -27.85
N ALA A 26 -2.28 0.41 -27.04
CA ALA A 26 -3.34 -0.45 -27.55
C ALA A 26 -4.39 0.33 -28.36
N ALA A 27 -4.82 1.49 -27.84
CA ALA A 27 -5.81 2.35 -28.51
C ALA A 27 -5.30 2.94 -29.84
N ASP A 28 -4.00 3.23 -29.92
CA ASP A 28 -3.36 3.73 -31.15
C ASP A 28 -3.21 2.63 -32.23
N TYR A 29 -3.20 1.34 -31.81
CA TYR A 29 -3.10 0.22 -32.75
C TYR A 29 -4.40 -0.06 -33.50
N GLY A 30 -5.55 0.02 -32.84
CA GLY A 30 -6.85 -0.30 -33.42
C GLY A 30 -7.99 -0.31 -32.42
N SER A 31 -9.02 -1.10 -32.67
CA SER A 31 -10.12 -1.32 -31.74
C SER A 31 -9.63 -2.08 -30.51
N LEU A 32 -10.06 -1.62 -29.33
CA LEU A 32 -9.58 -2.09 -28.04
C LEU A 32 -10.49 -3.16 -27.43
N LEU A 33 -9.91 -4.27 -27.00
CA LEU A 33 -10.50 -5.22 -26.07
C LEU A 33 -9.88 -4.98 -24.66
N PRO A 34 -10.53 -4.23 -23.77
CA PRO A 34 -10.04 -4.01 -22.42
C PRO A 34 -10.45 -5.17 -21.51
N ILE A 35 -9.48 -5.78 -20.83
CA ILE A 35 -9.75 -6.92 -19.96
C ILE A 35 -9.13 -6.73 -18.56
N TYR A 36 -9.72 -7.42 -17.59
CA TYR A 36 -9.14 -7.69 -16.27
C TYR A 36 -9.18 -9.19 -15.99
N ILE A 37 -8.09 -9.75 -15.48
CA ILE A 37 -8.01 -11.16 -15.09
C ILE A 37 -7.71 -11.21 -13.57
N LEU A 38 -8.60 -11.84 -12.80
CA LEU A 38 -8.30 -12.26 -11.45
C LEU A 38 -7.45 -13.52 -11.53
N ASP A 39 -6.15 -13.37 -11.30
CA ASP A 39 -5.16 -14.42 -11.45
C ASP A 39 -5.22 -15.42 -10.30
N GLU A 40 -5.69 -16.64 -10.56
CA GLU A 40 -5.74 -17.74 -9.61
C GLU A 40 -4.41 -18.51 -9.49
N THR A 41 -3.39 -18.14 -10.27
CA THR A 41 -2.04 -18.72 -10.15
C THR A 41 -1.14 -17.95 -9.20
N THR A 42 -1.61 -16.83 -8.64
CA THR A 42 -0.91 -16.09 -7.59
C THR A 42 -0.64 -16.99 -6.40
N PRO A 43 0.60 -17.03 -5.85
CA PRO A 43 0.89 -17.83 -4.66
C PRO A 43 -0.08 -17.50 -3.51
N GLU A 44 -0.61 -18.53 -2.84
CA GLU A 44 -1.68 -18.41 -1.83
C GLU A 44 -1.37 -17.36 -0.77
N ALA A 45 -0.13 -17.33 -0.27
CA ALA A 45 0.32 -16.36 0.74
C ALA A 45 0.22 -14.89 0.28
N PHE A 46 0.11 -14.65 -1.03
CA PHE A 46 0.02 -13.33 -1.66
C PHE A 46 -1.28 -13.11 -2.43
N SER A 47 -2.25 -13.99 -2.24
CA SER A 47 -3.62 -13.78 -2.71
C SER A 47 -4.18 -12.47 -2.14
N ILE A 48 -5.02 -11.78 -2.91
CA ILE A 48 -5.58 -10.47 -2.52
C ILE A 48 -6.36 -10.62 -1.21
N GLY A 49 -5.99 -9.84 -0.20
CA GLY A 49 -6.65 -9.82 1.11
C GLY A 49 -8.08 -9.26 1.08
N GLY A 50 -8.81 -9.38 2.19
CA GLY A 50 -10.22 -8.97 2.28
C GLY A 50 -10.44 -7.51 1.91
N ALA A 51 -9.69 -6.59 2.49
CA ALA A 51 -9.76 -5.16 2.17
C ALA A 51 -9.39 -4.87 0.71
N GLY A 52 -8.35 -5.55 0.20
CA GLY A 52 -7.92 -5.43 -1.18
C GLY A 52 -9.01 -5.84 -2.17
N ARG A 53 -9.69 -6.98 -1.95
CA ARG A 53 -10.80 -7.43 -2.79
C ARG A 53 -11.95 -6.44 -2.81
N LEU A 54 -12.28 -5.88 -1.65
CA LEU A 54 -13.33 -4.88 -1.53
C LEU A 54 -13.01 -3.61 -2.33
N TRP A 55 -11.80 -3.08 -2.19
CA TRP A 55 -11.37 -1.92 -2.97
C TRP A 55 -11.36 -2.21 -4.47
N LEU A 56 -10.77 -3.34 -4.86
CA LEU A 56 -10.68 -3.78 -6.25
C LEU A 56 -12.05 -3.87 -6.93
N HIS A 57 -13.05 -4.43 -6.26
CA HIS A 57 -14.41 -4.50 -6.80
C HIS A 57 -14.93 -3.12 -7.20
N HIS A 58 -14.84 -2.16 -6.29
CA HIS A 58 -15.34 -0.79 -6.55
C HIS A 58 -14.47 -0.03 -7.57
N SER A 59 -13.17 -0.28 -7.58
CA SER A 59 -12.25 0.29 -8.55
C SER A 59 -12.53 -0.21 -9.97
N LEU A 60 -12.72 -1.53 -10.15
CA LEU A 60 -13.11 -2.12 -11.43
C LEU A 60 -14.48 -1.64 -11.89
N LYS A 61 -15.45 -1.47 -10.98
CA LYS A 61 -16.76 -0.88 -11.32
C LYS A 61 -16.58 0.54 -11.85
N SER A 62 -15.82 1.38 -11.17
CA SER A 62 -15.53 2.76 -11.61
C SER A 62 -14.80 2.80 -12.96
N LEU A 63 -13.85 1.88 -13.17
CA LEU A 63 -13.14 1.75 -14.44
C LEU A 63 -14.09 1.31 -15.56
N ASN A 64 -14.96 0.34 -15.30
CA ASN A 64 -15.94 -0.14 -16.28
C ASN A 64 -16.92 0.95 -16.70
N ASP A 65 -17.38 1.78 -15.76
CA ASP A 65 -18.22 2.94 -16.07
C ASP A 65 -17.49 3.92 -17.01
N LYS A 66 -16.20 4.16 -16.80
CA LYS A 66 -15.35 5.01 -17.66
C LYS A 66 -15.07 4.38 -19.04
N LEU A 67 -15.08 3.07 -19.13
CA LEU A 67 -14.96 2.30 -20.38
C LEU A 67 -16.32 2.04 -21.05
N ASN A 68 -17.37 2.76 -20.63
CA ASN A 68 -18.73 2.64 -21.17
C ASN A 68 -19.28 1.19 -21.13
N GLY A 69 -18.95 0.44 -20.08
CA GLY A 69 -19.39 -0.95 -19.92
C GLY A 69 -18.60 -1.98 -20.72
N ASN A 70 -17.46 -1.61 -21.32
CA ASN A 70 -16.71 -2.52 -22.21
C ASN A 70 -15.59 -3.30 -21.50
N LEU A 71 -15.38 -3.14 -20.19
CA LEU A 71 -14.40 -3.96 -19.47
C LEU A 71 -14.88 -5.40 -19.36
N ARG A 72 -14.05 -6.35 -19.79
CA ARG A 72 -14.32 -7.78 -19.64
C ARG A 72 -13.48 -8.38 -18.54
N CYS A 73 -14.15 -9.08 -17.65
CA CYS A 73 -13.53 -9.67 -16.47
C CYS A 73 -13.41 -11.18 -16.62
N PHE A 74 -12.27 -11.72 -16.25
CA PHE A 74 -11.96 -13.14 -16.28
C PHE A 74 -11.38 -13.57 -14.93
N LYS A 75 -11.49 -14.86 -14.64
CA LYS A 75 -10.93 -15.50 -13.44
C LYS A 75 -10.23 -16.79 -13.89
N GLY A 76 -8.96 -16.98 -13.49
CA GLY A 76 -8.20 -18.17 -13.85
C GLY A 76 -6.75 -17.90 -14.22
N ASN A 77 -6.17 -18.75 -15.05
CA ASN A 77 -4.77 -18.64 -15.48
C ASN A 77 -4.62 -17.60 -16.61
N PRO A 78 -3.86 -16.50 -16.42
CA PRO A 78 -3.68 -15.48 -17.44
C PRO A 78 -3.05 -15.98 -18.74
N GLU A 79 -2.15 -16.95 -18.69
CA GLU A 79 -1.48 -17.51 -19.87
C GLU A 79 -2.51 -18.16 -20.82
N THR A 80 -3.42 -18.95 -20.27
CA THR A 80 -4.49 -19.61 -21.04
C THR A 80 -5.50 -18.59 -21.56
N ILE A 81 -6.00 -17.72 -20.68
CA ILE A 81 -7.04 -16.74 -21.04
C ILE A 81 -6.56 -15.80 -22.14
N LEU A 82 -5.32 -15.28 -22.03
CA LEU A 82 -4.78 -14.38 -23.07
C LEU A 82 -4.62 -15.07 -24.41
N LYS A 83 -4.18 -16.35 -24.43
CA LYS A 83 -4.05 -17.13 -25.65
C LYS A 83 -5.41 -17.33 -26.31
N ASP A 84 -6.41 -17.79 -25.55
CA ASP A 84 -7.76 -18.07 -26.05
C ASP A 84 -8.42 -16.80 -26.62
N LEU A 85 -8.29 -15.67 -25.95
CA LEU A 85 -8.78 -14.38 -26.44
C LEU A 85 -8.07 -13.92 -27.71
N CYS A 86 -6.77 -14.16 -27.82
CA CYS A 86 -6.02 -13.83 -29.05
C CYS A 86 -6.50 -14.65 -30.26
N GLU A 87 -6.84 -15.91 -30.04
CA GLU A 87 -7.41 -16.77 -31.09
C GLU A 87 -8.85 -16.35 -31.42
N GLU A 88 -9.69 -16.10 -30.41
CA GLU A 88 -11.11 -15.77 -30.60
C GLU A 88 -11.33 -14.45 -31.34
N TYR A 89 -10.54 -13.41 -31.03
CA TYR A 89 -10.69 -12.06 -31.59
C TYR A 89 -9.67 -11.72 -32.66
N ASP A 90 -8.86 -12.69 -33.13
CA ASP A 90 -7.74 -12.48 -34.08
C ASP A 90 -6.80 -11.33 -33.63
N ILE A 91 -6.50 -11.28 -32.32
CA ILE A 91 -5.67 -10.22 -31.74
C ILE A 91 -4.21 -10.39 -32.18
N LYS A 92 -3.61 -9.31 -32.65
CA LYS A 92 -2.19 -9.25 -33.06
C LYS A 92 -1.32 -8.38 -32.16
N HIS A 93 -1.93 -7.66 -31.22
CA HIS A 93 -1.22 -6.77 -30.31
C HIS A 93 -1.80 -6.85 -28.90
N VAL A 94 -0.97 -7.21 -27.93
CA VAL A 94 -1.32 -7.31 -26.51
C VAL A 94 -0.44 -6.37 -25.69
N THR A 95 -1.05 -5.60 -24.81
CA THR A 95 -0.34 -4.63 -23.97
C THR A 95 -0.71 -4.73 -22.50
N TRP A 96 0.23 -4.43 -21.62
CA TRP A 96 0.00 -4.23 -20.19
C TRP A 96 1.05 -3.32 -19.55
N ASN A 97 0.78 -2.79 -18.35
CA ASN A 97 1.80 -2.14 -17.55
C ASN A 97 2.51 -3.16 -16.64
N ARG A 98 3.84 -3.04 -16.50
CA ARG A 98 4.65 -3.99 -15.73
C ARG A 98 4.23 -4.06 -14.26
N ALA A 99 4.21 -5.25 -13.72
CA ALA A 99 4.19 -5.54 -12.29
C ALA A 99 5.57 -6.01 -11.84
N TYR A 100 5.89 -5.78 -10.56
CA TYR A 100 7.24 -6.01 -10.05
C TYR A 100 7.29 -7.08 -8.95
N ASP A 101 6.17 -7.75 -8.69
CA ASP A 101 6.11 -8.93 -7.84
C ASP A 101 6.91 -10.06 -8.49
N PRO A 102 7.75 -10.81 -7.78
CA PRO A 102 8.65 -11.80 -8.37
C PRO A 102 7.96 -12.80 -9.28
N TRP A 103 6.85 -13.38 -8.84
CA TRP A 103 6.09 -14.34 -9.64
C TRP A 103 5.44 -13.73 -10.88
N ARG A 104 5.04 -12.45 -10.82
CA ARG A 104 4.45 -11.74 -11.97
C ARG A 104 5.50 -11.42 -13.03
N ILE A 105 6.73 -11.13 -12.63
CA ILE A 105 7.85 -10.96 -13.57
C ILE A 105 8.09 -12.26 -14.34
N GLU A 106 8.11 -13.40 -13.64
CA GLU A 106 8.27 -14.72 -14.26
C GLU A 106 7.08 -15.05 -15.19
N GLN A 107 5.87 -14.81 -14.74
CA GLN A 107 4.64 -15.01 -15.52
C GLN A 107 4.62 -14.14 -16.78
N ASP A 108 4.88 -12.84 -16.66
CA ASP A 108 4.95 -11.90 -17.77
C ASP A 108 6.00 -12.35 -18.82
N THR A 109 7.13 -12.87 -18.36
CA THR A 109 8.20 -13.38 -19.24
C THR A 109 7.73 -14.58 -20.03
N LYS A 110 7.05 -15.54 -19.39
CA LYS A 110 6.50 -16.73 -20.03
C LYS A 110 5.40 -16.36 -21.05
N ILE A 111 4.45 -15.53 -20.65
CA ILE A 111 3.35 -15.08 -21.53
C ILE A 111 3.89 -14.35 -22.75
N LYS A 112 4.87 -13.45 -22.59
CA LYS A 112 5.51 -12.77 -23.73
C LYS A 112 6.15 -13.76 -24.70
N ALA A 113 6.91 -14.72 -24.20
CA ALA A 113 7.58 -15.71 -25.03
C ALA A 113 6.55 -16.55 -25.81
N GLN A 114 5.49 -17.01 -25.16
CA GLN A 114 4.43 -17.81 -25.75
C GLN A 114 3.68 -17.05 -26.86
N LEU A 115 3.18 -15.85 -26.57
CA LEU A 115 2.42 -15.06 -27.54
C LEU A 115 3.27 -14.62 -28.73
N ASN A 116 4.53 -14.24 -28.49
CA ASN A 116 5.46 -13.91 -29.57
C ASN A 116 5.75 -15.10 -30.48
N SER A 117 5.82 -16.35 -29.94
CA SER A 117 6.04 -17.56 -30.73
C SER A 117 4.92 -17.85 -31.74
N ILE A 118 3.72 -17.33 -31.52
CA ILE A 118 2.56 -17.41 -32.41
C ILE A 118 2.27 -16.09 -33.16
N SER A 119 3.32 -15.25 -33.31
CA SER A 119 3.29 -13.98 -34.05
C SER A 119 2.34 -12.90 -33.51
N ILE A 120 2.07 -12.92 -32.20
CA ILE A 120 1.35 -11.86 -31.51
C ILE A 120 2.39 -10.90 -30.89
N LYS A 121 2.31 -9.62 -31.26
CA LYS A 121 3.16 -8.57 -30.68
C LYS A 121 2.75 -8.30 -29.23
N VAL A 122 3.69 -8.42 -28.29
CA VAL A 122 3.45 -8.14 -26.88
C VAL A 122 4.34 -7.00 -26.39
N GLU A 123 3.73 -5.96 -25.84
CA GLU A 123 4.46 -4.80 -25.31
C GLU A 123 4.05 -4.52 -23.85
N SER A 124 5.04 -4.22 -23.01
CA SER A 124 4.80 -3.80 -21.64
C SER A 124 5.50 -2.48 -21.32
N TYR A 125 4.83 -1.66 -20.52
CA TYR A 125 5.22 -0.28 -20.25
C TYR A 125 5.40 -0.03 -18.75
N ASN A 126 6.13 1.04 -18.40
CA ASN A 126 6.15 1.56 -17.05
C ASN A 126 4.91 2.44 -16.81
N GLY A 127 3.89 1.87 -16.22
CA GLY A 127 2.68 2.58 -15.77
C GLY A 127 2.60 2.77 -14.26
N THR A 128 3.60 2.25 -13.50
CA THR A 128 3.53 2.09 -12.04
C THR A 128 4.56 2.92 -11.29
N LEU A 129 5.79 3.09 -11.83
CA LEU A 129 6.91 3.72 -11.15
C LEU A 129 7.32 5.04 -11.80
N LEU A 130 8.00 5.90 -11.03
CA LEU A 130 8.66 7.09 -11.55
C LEU A 130 9.93 6.71 -12.31
N TRP A 131 10.69 5.76 -11.79
CA TRP A 131 11.90 5.20 -12.36
C TRP A 131 11.86 3.68 -12.30
N GLU A 132 12.28 3.04 -13.36
CA GLU A 132 12.47 1.59 -13.33
C GLU A 132 13.62 1.22 -12.37
N PRO A 133 13.56 0.06 -11.68
CA PRO A 133 14.62 -0.31 -10.73
C PRO A 133 16.03 -0.27 -11.29
N TRP A 134 16.20 -0.59 -12.59
CA TRP A 134 17.50 -0.58 -13.28
C TRP A 134 18.00 0.82 -13.69
N GLU A 135 17.17 1.86 -13.60
CA GLU A 135 17.54 3.25 -13.88
C GLU A 135 18.15 3.95 -12.66
N THR A 136 18.04 3.34 -11.46
CA THR A 136 18.43 3.94 -10.19
C THR A 136 19.55 3.18 -9.47
N LEU A 137 20.44 2.54 -10.21
CA LEU A 137 21.58 1.80 -9.66
C LEU A 137 22.74 2.72 -9.26
N LYS A 138 23.63 2.21 -8.43
CA LYS A 138 24.93 2.84 -8.19
C LYS A 138 25.81 2.74 -9.43
N THR A 139 26.92 3.48 -9.44
CA THR A 139 27.89 3.46 -10.53
C THR A 139 28.54 2.10 -10.77
N ASP A 140 28.60 1.24 -9.74
CA ASP A 140 29.10 -0.14 -9.82
C ASP A 140 28.02 -1.15 -10.27
N GLY A 141 26.82 -0.68 -10.63
CA GLY A 141 25.68 -1.52 -11.03
C GLY A 141 24.95 -2.21 -9.87
N SER A 142 25.36 -2.00 -8.62
CA SER A 142 24.68 -2.59 -7.46
C SER A 142 23.48 -1.74 -6.97
N PRO A 143 22.45 -2.36 -6.39
CA PRO A 143 21.31 -1.63 -5.84
C PRO A 143 21.66 -0.92 -4.54
N TYR A 144 20.94 0.16 -4.26
CA TYR A 144 21.01 0.86 -2.97
C TYR A 144 20.29 0.06 -1.88
N ARG A 145 20.82 0.15 -0.64
CA ARG A 145 20.18 -0.40 0.58
C ARG A 145 19.88 0.66 1.63
N VAL A 146 20.10 1.94 1.29
CA VAL A 146 19.87 3.09 2.16
C VAL A 146 19.11 4.13 1.36
N PHE A 147 18.02 4.66 1.91
CA PHE A 147 17.08 5.54 1.21
C PHE A 147 17.72 6.85 0.72
N THR A 148 18.44 7.55 1.61
CA THR A 148 18.97 8.88 1.25
C THR A 148 19.89 8.84 0.03
N PRO A 149 20.90 7.93 -0.07
CA PRO A 149 21.68 7.77 -1.29
C PRO A 149 20.85 7.30 -2.50
N PHE A 150 19.89 6.39 -2.30
CA PHE A 150 18.99 5.96 -3.37
C PHE A 150 18.25 7.14 -3.98
N TYR A 151 17.60 7.94 -3.14
CA TYR A 151 16.79 9.04 -3.62
C TYR A 151 17.63 10.17 -4.23
N LYS A 152 18.69 10.60 -3.52
CA LYS A 152 19.52 11.73 -3.96
C LYS A 152 20.41 11.39 -5.15
N ASN A 153 21.10 10.25 -5.11
CA ASN A 153 22.11 9.90 -6.09
C ASN A 153 21.56 8.96 -7.18
N GLY A 154 20.61 8.09 -6.85
CA GLY A 154 19.89 7.25 -7.81
C GLY A 154 18.79 8.02 -8.53
N CYS A 155 17.68 8.32 -7.82
CA CYS A 155 16.48 8.87 -8.44
C CYS A 155 16.66 10.28 -9.01
N LEU A 156 17.18 11.24 -8.22
CA LEU A 156 17.25 12.64 -8.65
C LEU A 156 18.36 12.91 -9.69
N ASN A 157 19.32 12.01 -9.85
CA ASN A 157 20.34 12.08 -10.92
C ASN A 157 19.98 11.27 -12.16
N ALA A 158 18.95 10.39 -12.08
CA ALA A 158 18.42 9.69 -13.25
C ALA A 158 17.63 10.65 -14.17
N ASN A 159 17.23 10.14 -15.34
CA ASN A 159 16.35 10.89 -16.22
C ASN A 159 15.08 11.32 -15.46
N PRO A 160 14.60 12.55 -15.67
CA PRO A 160 13.38 13.01 -15.01
C PRO A 160 12.18 12.08 -15.31
N PRO A 161 11.28 11.85 -14.33
CA PRO A 161 10.07 11.10 -14.59
C PRO A 161 9.31 11.64 -15.81
N ARG A 162 8.81 10.72 -16.65
CA ARG A 162 8.06 11.11 -17.84
C ARG A 162 6.86 11.99 -17.49
N ARG A 163 6.52 12.89 -18.38
CA ARG A 163 5.28 13.69 -18.21
C ARG A 163 4.05 12.81 -18.35
N PRO A 164 2.95 13.15 -17.64
CA PRO A 164 1.67 12.45 -17.79
C PRO A 164 1.17 12.47 -19.23
N LEU A 165 0.69 11.34 -19.70
CA LEU A 165 0.13 11.16 -21.04
C LEU A 165 -1.33 11.60 -21.08
N LYS A 166 -1.79 12.00 -22.25
CA LYS A 166 -3.20 12.33 -22.49
C LYS A 166 -4.04 11.04 -22.47
N LYS A 167 -5.30 11.20 -22.08
CA LYS A 167 -6.32 10.15 -22.22
C LYS A 167 -6.48 9.78 -23.70
N PRO A 168 -6.40 8.46 -24.08
CA PRO A 168 -6.62 8.03 -25.44
C PRO A 168 -8.09 8.19 -25.85
N ARG A 169 -8.32 8.29 -27.16
CA ARG A 169 -9.63 8.01 -27.74
C ARG A 169 -9.72 6.50 -27.95
N ILE A 170 -10.79 5.89 -27.48
CA ILE A 170 -10.94 4.45 -27.50
C ILE A 170 -12.10 4.08 -28.42
N ASN A 171 -11.82 3.28 -29.44
CA ASN A 171 -12.81 2.52 -30.17
C ASN A 171 -12.80 1.10 -29.60
N TYR A 172 -13.96 0.55 -29.29
CA TYR A 172 -14.05 -0.76 -28.68
C TYR A 172 -14.24 -1.85 -29.72
N ALA A 173 -13.56 -2.98 -29.52
CA ALA A 173 -13.80 -4.17 -30.34
C ALA A 173 -15.22 -4.69 -30.09
N VAL A 174 -15.93 -5.05 -31.19
CA VAL A 174 -17.27 -5.62 -31.10
C VAL A 174 -17.17 -7.05 -30.56
N GLY A 175 -17.78 -7.31 -29.43
CA GLY A 175 -17.71 -8.60 -28.76
C GLY A 175 -18.67 -9.63 -29.33
N LYS A 176 -18.24 -10.90 -29.31
CA LYS A 176 -19.06 -12.03 -29.77
C LYS A 176 -20.01 -12.56 -28.67
N ASN A 177 -19.73 -12.36 -27.40
CA ASN A 177 -20.59 -12.78 -26.27
C ASN A 177 -20.33 -11.94 -25.01
N ASP A 178 -21.40 -11.52 -24.30
CA ASP A 178 -21.36 -10.50 -23.23
C ASP A 178 -21.42 -11.05 -21.80
N HIS A 179 -20.91 -12.25 -21.53
CA HIS A 179 -21.05 -12.86 -20.20
C HIS A 179 -19.88 -12.62 -19.22
N HIS A 180 -18.94 -11.74 -19.55
CA HIS A 180 -17.75 -11.48 -18.71
C HIS A 180 -17.92 -10.24 -17.83
N SER A 181 -18.99 -10.20 -17.05
CA SER A 181 -19.25 -9.11 -16.10
C SER A 181 -18.34 -9.18 -14.86
N LEU A 182 -18.26 -8.07 -14.13
CA LEU A 182 -17.52 -7.97 -12.87
C LEU A 182 -17.94 -9.06 -11.85
N GLY A 183 -19.19 -9.51 -11.88
CA GLY A 183 -19.72 -10.53 -10.97
C GLY A 183 -18.96 -11.86 -10.98
N ILE A 184 -18.35 -12.24 -12.14
CA ILE A 184 -17.61 -13.49 -12.26
C ILE A 184 -16.38 -13.57 -11.33
N LEU A 185 -15.86 -12.40 -10.91
CA LEU A 185 -14.69 -12.31 -10.04
C LEU A 185 -14.98 -12.69 -8.59
N GLU A 186 -16.23 -12.68 -8.16
CA GLU A 186 -16.67 -13.04 -6.80
C GLU A 186 -15.83 -12.36 -5.70
N LEU A 187 -15.51 -11.06 -5.90
CA LEU A 187 -14.62 -10.31 -5.00
C LEU A 187 -15.27 -10.00 -3.66
N LEU A 188 -16.60 -9.79 -3.62
CA LEU A 188 -17.35 -9.50 -2.41
C LEU A 188 -17.87 -10.78 -1.78
N LYS A 189 -17.84 -10.84 -0.44
CA LYS A 189 -18.39 -11.93 0.36
C LYS A 189 -19.67 -11.54 1.08
N ASP A 190 -20.16 -10.30 0.85
CA ASP A 190 -21.36 -9.70 1.46
C ASP A 190 -21.34 -9.74 3.00
N GLN A 191 -20.16 -9.53 3.59
CA GLN A 191 -20.00 -9.46 5.04
C GLN A 191 -20.40 -8.07 5.57
N PRO A 192 -20.97 -7.97 6.79
CA PRO A 192 -21.29 -6.67 7.40
C PRO A 192 -20.11 -5.70 7.44
N TRP A 193 -18.89 -6.21 7.73
CA TRP A 193 -17.67 -5.45 7.75
C TRP A 193 -17.38 -4.75 6.39
N GLU A 194 -17.62 -5.43 5.26
CA GLU A 194 -17.39 -4.86 3.92
C GLU A 194 -18.23 -3.60 3.69
N ARG A 195 -19.49 -3.61 4.16
CA ARG A 195 -20.41 -2.46 4.02
C ARG A 195 -19.98 -1.29 4.90
N GLU A 196 -19.56 -1.56 6.13
CA GLU A 196 -19.13 -0.53 7.08
C GLU A 196 -17.83 0.15 6.61
N VAL A 197 -16.81 -0.64 6.29
CA VAL A 197 -15.48 -0.16 5.93
C VAL A 197 -15.49 0.67 4.65
N ILE A 198 -16.34 0.31 3.66
CA ILE A 198 -16.40 1.00 2.37
C ILE A 198 -17.27 2.26 2.40
N SER A 199 -18.16 2.41 3.37
CA SER A 199 -19.17 3.46 3.42
C SER A 199 -18.62 4.89 3.27
N ASN A 200 -17.41 5.12 3.77
CA ASN A 200 -16.72 6.41 3.73
C ASN A 200 -15.60 6.47 2.68
N SER A 201 -15.44 5.43 1.87
CA SER A 201 -14.36 5.36 0.88
C SER A 201 -14.83 5.94 -0.45
N LYS A 202 -14.00 6.78 -1.03
CA LYS A 202 -14.20 7.33 -2.37
C LYS A 202 -13.18 6.70 -3.29
N ILE A 203 -13.65 5.96 -4.29
CA ILE A 203 -12.83 5.03 -5.10
C ILE A 203 -12.93 5.41 -6.57
N GLY A 204 -11.85 5.18 -7.31
CA GLY A 204 -11.76 5.41 -8.74
C GLY A 204 -10.93 6.64 -9.12
N GLU A 205 -10.63 6.74 -10.40
CA GLU A 205 -9.72 7.73 -11.00
C GLU A 205 -10.13 9.20 -10.72
N ASP A 206 -11.44 9.51 -10.77
CA ASP A 206 -11.92 10.87 -10.52
C ASP A 206 -11.78 11.25 -9.04
N GLU A 207 -12.05 10.32 -8.14
CA GLU A 207 -11.92 10.56 -6.71
C GLU A 207 -10.43 10.66 -6.29
N ALA A 208 -9.54 9.88 -6.93
CA ALA A 208 -8.11 10.03 -6.78
C ALA A 208 -7.62 11.42 -7.20
N THR A 209 -8.13 11.92 -8.32
CA THR A 209 -7.82 13.27 -8.84
C THR A 209 -8.31 14.35 -7.89
N LYS A 210 -9.57 14.29 -7.45
CA LYS A 210 -10.14 15.25 -6.47
C LYS A 210 -9.35 15.24 -5.16
N LYS A 211 -8.95 14.07 -4.70
CA LYS A 211 -8.15 13.91 -3.47
C LYS A 211 -6.76 14.55 -3.62
N LEU A 212 -6.10 14.37 -4.76
CA LEU A 212 -4.84 15.03 -5.07
C LEU A 212 -5.01 16.56 -5.10
N GLU A 213 -6.02 17.06 -5.78
CA GLU A 213 -6.31 18.50 -5.87
C GLU A 213 -6.57 19.11 -4.48
N GLY A 214 -7.41 18.47 -3.67
CA GLY A 214 -7.67 18.90 -2.30
C GLY A 214 -6.43 18.90 -1.42
N PHE A 215 -5.59 17.88 -1.52
CA PHE A 215 -4.31 17.83 -0.80
C PHE A 215 -3.36 18.95 -1.24
N LEU A 216 -3.22 19.17 -2.54
CA LEU A 216 -2.32 20.19 -3.08
C LEU A 216 -2.82 21.62 -2.81
N SER A 217 -4.12 21.84 -2.60
CA SER A 217 -4.66 23.14 -2.22
C SER A 217 -4.41 23.47 -0.75
N ASP A 218 -4.59 22.51 0.15
CA ASP A 218 -4.62 22.72 1.60
C ASP A 218 -3.62 21.84 2.36
N GLY A 219 -3.75 20.52 2.32
CA GLY A 219 -2.99 19.58 3.14
C GLY A 219 -1.47 19.68 3.01
N ILE A 220 -0.97 20.11 1.85
CA ILE A 220 0.46 20.28 1.58
C ILE A 220 1.08 21.45 2.33
N ASN A 221 0.30 22.44 2.80
CA ASN A 221 0.82 23.67 3.40
C ASN A 221 1.67 23.44 4.65
N ASP A 222 1.37 22.42 5.44
CA ASP A 222 2.12 22.00 6.64
C ASP A 222 2.47 20.51 6.60
N TYR A 223 2.70 19.97 5.42
CA TYR A 223 2.85 18.53 5.23
C TYR A 223 4.02 17.95 6.02
N LYS A 224 5.17 18.58 6.04
CA LYS A 224 6.38 18.07 6.68
C LYS A 224 6.16 17.77 8.16
N GLU A 225 5.50 18.65 8.88
CA GLU A 225 5.20 18.50 10.30
C GLU A 225 3.84 17.83 10.50
N GLY A 226 2.80 18.36 9.86
CA GLY A 226 1.40 17.95 10.05
C GLY A 226 1.13 16.48 9.72
N ARG A 227 1.89 15.90 8.78
CA ARG A 227 1.81 14.47 8.45
C ARG A 227 2.14 13.51 9.61
N ASN A 228 2.70 14.02 10.69
CA ASN A 228 3.00 13.20 11.87
C ASN A 228 1.80 13.03 12.81
N PHE A 229 0.77 13.87 12.69
CA PHE A 229 -0.37 13.93 13.60
C PHE A 229 -1.59 13.21 13.01
N PRO A 230 -1.99 12.05 13.53
CA PRO A 230 -3.09 11.25 12.96
C PRO A 230 -4.45 11.97 12.94
N ALA A 231 -4.67 12.92 13.86
CA ALA A 231 -5.90 13.71 13.94
C ALA A 231 -5.95 14.86 12.92
N ARG A 232 -4.83 15.23 12.29
CA ARG A 232 -4.76 16.35 11.32
C ARG A 232 -5.04 15.90 9.89
N LYS A 233 -5.49 16.84 9.06
CA LYS A 233 -5.80 16.62 7.63
C LYS A 233 -4.62 16.95 6.69
N ASN A 234 -3.38 16.71 7.12
CA ASN A 234 -2.18 17.06 6.36
C ASN A 234 -1.59 15.89 5.54
N ILE A 235 -2.37 14.86 5.27
CA ILE A 235 -1.93 13.72 4.45
C ILE A 235 -2.73 13.66 3.14
N SER A 236 -2.10 13.15 2.09
CA SER A 236 -2.77 13.03 0.78
C SER A 236 -3.87 11.96 0.75
N GLY A 237 -3.72 10.90 1.53
CA GLY A 237 -4.61 9.74 1.49
C GLY A 237 -4.62 9.01 0.14
N LEU A 238 -3.58 9.17 -0.68
CA LEU A 238 -3.49 8.62 -2.04
C LEU A 238 -2.97 7.19 -2.10
N SER A 239 -2.50 6.61 -0.99
CA SER A 239 -1.84 5.30 -1.03
C SER A 239 -2.70 4.17 -1.63
N PRO A 240 -4.02 4.03 -1.36
CA PRO A 240 -4.84 3.04 -2.05
C PRO A 240 -4.96 3.33 -3.56
N HIS A 241 -5.16 4.59 -3.93
CA HIS A 241 -5.28 4.99 -5.34
C HIS A 241 -3.99 4.75 -6.13
N LEU A 242 -2.81 4.96 -5.50
CA LEU A 242 -1.51 4.67 -6.10
C LEU A 242 -1.25 3.15 -6.19
N HIS A 243 -1.69 2.37 -5.20
CA HIS A 243 -1.57 0.91 -5.21
C HIS A 243 -2.40 0.28 -6.33
N TRP A 244 -3.67 0.66 -6.43
CA TRP A 244 -4.57 0.15 -7.47
C TRP A 244 -4.41 0.86 -8.82
N GLY A 245 -3.55 1.88 -8.87
CA GLY A 245 -3.24 2.60 -10.10
C GLY A 245 -4.37 3.46 -10.64
N GLU A 246 -5.30 3.88 -9.79
CA GLU A 246 -6.38 4.82 -10.12
C GLU A 246 -5.85 6.23 -10.44
N ILE A 247 -4.64 6.52 -10.01
CA ILE A 247 -3.85 7.69 -10.40
C ILE A 247 -2.40 7.27 -10.60
N SER A 248 -1.75 7.81 -11.64
CA SER A 248 -0.34 7.51 -11.85
C SER A 248 0.55 8.30 -10.89
N VAL A 249 1.66 7.69 -10.47
CA VAL A 249 2.66 8.38 -9.66
C VAL A 249 3.30 9.55 -10.42
N ASN A 250 3.37 9.48 -11.77
CA ASN A 250 3.85 10.57 -12.62
C ASN A 250 2.91 11.80 -12.54
N THR A 251 1.59 11.58 -12.56
CA THR A 251 0.60 12.66 -12.38
C THR A 251 0.77 13.34 -11.02
N VAL A 252 0.90 12.55 -9.94
CA VAL A 252 1.10 13.08 -8.59
C VAL A 252 2.42 13.85 -8.47
N TRP A 253 3.51 13.30 -9.01
CA TRP A 253 4.83 13.93 -9.02
C TRP A 253 4.83 15.30 -9.73
N HIS A 254 4.32 15.34 -10.95
CA HIS A 254 4.29 16.57 -11.75
C HIS A 254 3.31 17.60 -11.18
N ALA A 255 2.18 17.20 -10.62
CA ALA A 255 1.25 18.08 -9.95
C ALA A 255 1.89 18.74 -8.71
N ALA A 256 2.59 17.98 -7.88
CA ALA A 256 3.33 18.52 -6.73
C ALA A 256 4.46 19.45 -7.16
N LYS A 257 5.23 19.08 -8.19
CA LYS A 257 6.26 19.96 -8.78
C LYS A 257 5.69 21.27 -9.35
N LYS A 258 4.53 21.23 -9.97
CA LYS A 258 3.83 22.43 -10.46
C LYS A 258 3.47 23.37 -9.31
N GLN A 259 3.08 22.85 -8.14
CA GLN A 259 2.79 23.68 -6.96
C GLN A 259 4.02 24.44 -6.47
N LEU A 260 5.22 23.86 -6.54
CA LEU A 260 6.47 24.55 -6.20
C LEU A 260 6.71 25.79 -7.06
N ASN A 261 6.37 25.73 -8.36
CA ASN A 261 6.53 26.86 -9.27
C ASN A 261 5.51 27.97 -8.99
N ILE A 262 4.29 27.60 -8.56
CA ILE A 262 3.20 28.56 -8.28
C ILE A 262 3.35 29.16 -6.88
N ARG A 263 3.78 28.36 -5.91
CA ARG A 263 3.90 28.70 -4.48
C ARG A 263 5.28 28.28 -3.95
N PRO A 264 6.36 29.07 -4.23
CA PRO A 264 7.73 28.71 -3.81
C PRO A 264 7.90 28.53 -2.31
N ASN A 265 7.07 29.18 -1.49
CA ASN A 265 7.05 29.02 -0.03
C ASN A 265 6.68 27.61 0.45
N LEU A 266 6.10 26.77 -0.41
CA LEU A 266 5.84 25.35 -0.10
C LEU A 266 7.08 24.44 -0.23
N GLY A 267 8.24 24.99 -0.60
CA GLY A 267 9.43 24.22 -0.99
C GLY A 267 9.70 23.04 -0.09
N GLU A 268 9.85 23.25 1.21
CA GLU A 268 10.18 22.19 2.16
C GLU A 268 9.09 21.11 2.28
N ASN A 269 7.83 21.51 2.34
CA ASN A 269 6.67 20.61 2.43
C ASN A 269 6.51 19.76 1.17
N ALA A 270 6.60 20.39 0.00
CA ALA A 270 6.46 19.70 -1.28
C ALA A 270 7.65 18.77 -1.57
N TYR A 271 8.89 19.17 -1.24
CA TYR A 271 10.06 18.28 -1.35
C TYR A 271 9.93 17.08 -0.42
N HIS A 272 9.42 17.29 0.79
CA HIS A 272 9.17 16.18 1.72
C HIS A 272 8.11 15.23 1.16
N PHE A 273 7.02 15.75 0.61
CA PHE A 273 5.99 14.91 -0.05
C PHE A 273 6.56 14.12 -1.25
N LEU A 274 7.37 14.75 -2.10
CA LEU A 274 8.03 14.08 -3.21
C LEU A 274 9.00 12.98 -2.72
N SER A 275 9.67 13.18 -1.60
CA SER A 275 10.53 12.15 -1.01
C SER A 275 9.75 10.93 -0.50
N GLU A 276 8.48 11.09 -0.10
CA GLU A 276 7.63 9.94 0.26
C GLU A 276 7.26 9.09 -0.97
N LEU A 277 7.09 9.73 -2.14
CA LEU A 277 7.00 8.96 -3.39
C LEU A 277 8.33 8.23 -3.68
N GLY A 278 9.45 8.85 -3.35
CA GLY A 278 10.78 8.21 -3.42
C GLY A 278 10.90 6.97 -2.51
N TRP A 279 10.29 6.97 -1.32
CA TRP A 279 10.23 5.78 -0.45
C TRP A 279 9.48 4.62 -1.09
N ARG A 280 8.39 4.92 -1.81
CA ARG A 280 7.68 3.91 -2.61
C ARG A 280 8.60 3.30 -3.68
N GLU A 281 9.28 4.13 -4.47
CA GLU A 281 10.25 3.68 -5.48
C GLU A 281 11.38 2.83 -4.85
N PHE A 282 11.87 3.22 -3.67
CA PHE A 282 12.88 2.46 -2.93
C PHE A 282 12.40 1.06 -2.55
N SER A 283 11.16 0.95 -2.08
CA SER A 283 10.55 -0.34 -1.72
C SER A 283 10.46 -1.26 -2.95
N TYR A 284 10.06 -0.74 -4.10
CA TYR A 284 10.01 -1.49 -5.36
C TYR A 284 11.40 -1.89 -5.85
N SER A 285 12.41 -1.01 -5.74
CA SER A 285 13.80 -1.33 -6.03
C SER A 285 14.31 -2.47 -5.13
N LEU A 286 13.97 -2.43 -3.84
CA LEU A 286 14.34 -3.51 -2.91
C LEU A 286 13.66 -4.84 -3.29
N LEU A 287 12.36 -4.84 -3.59
CA LEU A 287 11.65 -6.05 -4.00
C LEU A 287 12.24 -6.65 -5.28
N TYR A 288 12.54 -5.81 -6.27
CA TYR A 288 13.08 -6.24 -7.56
C TYR A 288 14.44 -6.92 -7.41
N TYR A 289 15.38 -6.32 -6.64
CA TYR A 289 16.74 -6.85 -6.47
C TYR A 289 16.86 -7.89 -5.35
N PHE A 290 15.89 -7.94 -4.44
CA PHE A 290 15.82 -8.90 -3.34
C PHE A 290 14.45 -9.59 -3.35
N PRO A 291 14.17 -10.49 -4.32
CA PRO A 291 12.84 -11.08 -4.51
C PRO A 291 12.35 -11.90 -3.33
N SER A 292 13.26 -12.31 -2.44
CA SER A 292 12.90 -12.98 -1.17
C SER A 292 12.48 -12.02 -0.05
N LEU A 293 12.48 -10.69 -0.28
CA LEU A 293 12.13 -9.67 0.70
C LEU A 293 10.80 -9.94 1.44
N PRO A 294 9.73 -10.45 0.78
CA PRO A 294 8.48 -10.75 1.48
C PRO A 294 8.55 -11.91 2.48
N THR A 295 9.54 -12.80 2.35
CA THR A 295 9.58 -14.09 3.06
C THR A 295 10.86 -14.33 3.88
N LYS A 296 11.94 -13.57 3.64
CA LYS A 296 13.22 -13.72 4.32
C LYS A 296 13.74 -12.39 4.84
N ASN A 297 14.40 -12.41 5.98
CA ASN A 297 15.07 -11.23 6.50
C ASN A 297 16.15 -10.73 5.53
N LEU A 298 16.15 -9.44 5.19
CA LEU A 298 17.22 -8.85 4.35
C LEU A 298 18.58 -8.88 5.06
N GLN A 299 18.59 -8.86 6.39
CA GLN A 299 19.74 -9.09 7.24
C GLN A 299 19.62 -10.47 7.89
N PRO A 300 20.34 -11.53 7.38
CA PRO A 300 20.17 -12.92 7.83
C PRO A 300 20.43 -13.17 9.32
N ARG A 301 21.21 -12.31 10.00
CA ARG A 301 21.41 -12.43 11.45
C ARG A 301 20.11 -12.44 12.25
N PHE A 302 19.04 -11.80 11.73
CA PHE A 302 17.73 -11.78 12.38
C PHE A 302 16.95 -13.11 12.27
N ASP A 303 17.42 -14.07 11.48
CA ASP A 303 16.86 -15.43 11.47
C ASP A 303 17.06 -16.12 12.82
N ARG A 304 18.06 -15.66 13.62
CA ARG A 304 18.36 -16.12 14.98
C ARG A 304 17.71 -15.26 16.07
N PHE A 305 16.94 -14.21 15.70
CA PHE A 305 16.29 -13.37 16.72
C PHE A 305 15.27 -14.22 17.49
N PRO A 306 15.29 -14.19 18.85
CA PRO A 306 14.40 -15.00 19.66
C PRO A 306 12.97 -14.39 19.69
N TRP A 307 12.21 -14.69 18.63
CA TRP A 307 10.80 -14.32 18.55
C TRP A 307 9.96 -15.13 19.53
N ASP A 308 8.93 -14.51 20.09
CA ASP A 308 7.99 -15.17 21.00
C ASP A 308 6.75 -15.69 20.25
N GLU A 309 6.33 -16.89 20.64
CA GLU A 309 5.01 -17.41 20.30
C GLU A 309 4.00 -16.92 21.34
N ASN A 310 3.28 -15.83 21.02
CA ASN A 310 2.29 -15.23 21.91
C ASN A 310 0.95 -15.05 21.19
N PRO A 311 0.14 -16.11 21.02
CA PRO A 311 -1.13 -16.03 20.30
C PRO A 311 -2.16 -15.12 21.00
N ARG A 312 -2.12 -15.00 22.34
CA ARG A 312 -2.99 -14.08 23.10
C ARG A 312 -2.62 -12.63 22.83
N GLY A 313 -1.32 -12.31 22.88
CA GLY A 313 -0.83 -10.97 22.55
C GLY A 313 -1.11 -10.59 21.09
N LEU A 314 -0.93 -11.53 20.14
CA LEU A 314 -1.27 -11.33 18.73
C LEU A 314 -2.78 -11.05 18.54
N LYS A 315 -3.64 -11.80 19.22
CA LYS A 315 -5.10 -11.59 19.17
C LYS A 315 -5.48 -10.22 19.75
N ALA A 316 -4.91 -9.85 20.91
CA ALA A 316 -5.17 -8.55 21.52
C ALA A 316 -4.70 -7.40 20.62
N TRP A 317 -3.52 -7.53 19.99
CA TRP A 317 -3.01 -6.56 19.03
C TRP A 317 -3.93 -6.41 17.82
N ARG A 318 -4.34 -7.51 17.18
CA ARG A 318 -5.27 -7.48 16.03
C ARG A 318 -6.60 -6.81 16.35
N ASN A 319 -7.13 -7.06 17.55
CA ASN A 319 -8.43 -6.55 17.98
C ASN A 319 -8.37 -5.12 18.55
N GLY A 320 -7.19 -4.52 18.75
CA GLY A 320 -7.04 -3.24 19.41
C GLY A 320 -7.53 -3.29 20.86
N THR A 321 -7.08 -4.31 21.61
CA THR A 321 -7.40 -4.57 23.01
C THR A 321 -6.14 -4.89 23.82
N THR A 322 -5.05 -4.17 23.53
CA THR A 322 -3.76 -4.35 24.21
C THR A 322 -3.68 -3.64 25.55
N GLY A 323 -4.61 -2.76 25.88
CA GLY A 323 -4.55 -1.86 27.02
C GLY A 323 -3.58 -0.68 26.82
N ILE A 324 -3.04 -0.52 25.60
CA ILE A 324 -2.17 0.60 25.23
C ILE A 324 -2.93 1.51 24.24
N PRO A 325 -3.48 2.65 24.72
CA PRO A 325 -4.50 3.40 23.98
C PRO A 325 -4.14 3.81 22.54
N ILE A 326 -2.92 4.28 22.29
CA ILE A 326 -2.51 4.70 20.94
C ILE A 326 -2.33 3.49 19.99
N VAL A 327 -1.95 2.32 20.53
CA VAL A 327 -1.86 1.07 19.75
C VAL A 327 -3.27 0.59 19.40
N ASP A 328 -4.15 0.56 20.40
CA ASP A 328 -5.54 0.11 20.22
C ASP A 328 -6.29 1.02 19.26
N ALA A 329 -6.14 2.34 19.40
CA ALA A 329 -6.71 3.31 18.47
C ALA A 329 -6.23 3.09 17.02
N GLY A 330 -4.94 2.81 16.83
CA GLY A 330 -4.39 2.52 15.51
C GLY A 330 -4.97 1.24 14.89
N MET A 331 -5.06 0.16 15.65
CA MET A 331 -5.59 -1.12 15.17
C MET A 331 -7.10 -1.04 14.91
N ARG A 332 -7.85 -0.31 15.73
CA ARG A 332 -9.28 -0.07 15.51
C ARG A 332 -9.53 0.84 14.31
N GLN A 333 -8.70 1.87 14.07
CA GLN A 333 -8.75 2.64 12.82
C GLN A 333 -8.60 1.73 11.61
N LEU A 334 -7.59 0.84 11.63
CA LEU A 334 -7.37 -0.10 10.54
C LEU A 334 -8.62 -0.93 10.24
N TRP A 335 -9.18 -1.56 11.26
CA TRP A 335 -10.35 -2.43 11.13
C TRP A 335 -11.59 -1.70 10.63
N GLN A 336 -11.83 -0.48 11.14
CA GLN A 336 -13.02 0.31 10.80
C GLN A 336 -12.93 1.01 9.44
N THR A 337 -11.72 1.23 8.90
CA THR A 337 -11.54 2.09 7.73
C THR A 337 -10.73 1.49 6.58
N GLY A 338 -10.16 0.30 6.75
CA GLY A 338 -9.22 -0.28 5.78
C GLY A 338 -7.94 0.54 5.58
N TYR A 339 -7.71 1.55 6.44
CA TYR A 339 -6.59 2.48 6.37
C TYR A 339 -5.99 2.70 7.75
N MET A 340 -4.67 2.88 7.80
CA MET A 340 -3.97 3.32 9.01
C MET A 340 -2.98 4.43 8.67
N HIS A 341 -3.00 5.49 9.48
CA HIS A 341 -2.07 6.60 9.34
C HIS A 341 -0.61 6.12 9.51
N ASN A 342 0.34 6.64 8.69
CA ASN A 342 1.73 6.16 8.67
C ASN A 342 2.39 6.15 10.06
N ARG A 343 2.21 7.20 10.86
CA ARG A 343 2.77 7.27 12.23
C ARG A 343 2.28 6.11 13.09
N LEU A 344 1.03 5.72 12.94
CA LEU A 344 0.45 4.60 13.69
C LEU A 344 0.99 3.26 13.21
N ARG A 345 1.18 3.07 11.89
CA ARG A 345 1.83 1.84 11.37
C ARG A 345 3.19 1.61 12.04
N MET A 346 3.96 2.69 12.25
CA MET A 346 5.24 2.61 12.95
C MET A 346 5.08 2.25 14.44
N ILE A 347 4.09 2.82 15.13
CA ILE A 347 3.85 2.60 16.56
C ILE A 347 3.34 1.17 16.79
N VAL A 348 2.27 0.76 16.09
CA VAL A 348 1.66 -0.56 16.27
C VAL A 348 2.60 -1.68 15.81
N GLY A 349 3.36 -1.43 14.72
CA GLY A 349 4.37 -2.37 14.24
C GLY A 349 5.51 -2.54 15.24
N SER A 350 6.05 -1.43 15.78
CA SER A 350 7.06 -1.48 16.83
C SER A 350 6.57 -2.21 18.07
N PHE A 351 5.32 -1.99 18.49
CA PHE A 351 4.73 -2.69 19.63
C PHE A 351 4.68 -4.20 19.41
N LEU A 352 4.22 -4.64 18.23
CA LEU A 352 4.18 -6.06 17.87
C LEU A 352 5.57 -6.71 17.93
N VAL A 353 6.53 -6.13 17.22
CA VAL A 353 7.83 -6.78 17.01
C VAL A 353 8.85 -6.54 18.11
N LYS A 354 8.64 -5.53 18.99
CA LYS A 354 9.56 -5.18 20.08
C LYS A 354 8.97 -5.50 21.46
N ASN A 355 7.78 -4.98 21.76
CA ASN A 355 7.19 -5.19 23.08
C ASN A 355 6.58 -6.60 23.23
N LEU A 356 5.95 -7.13 22.16
CA LEU A 356 5.43 -8.49 22.15
C LEU A 356 6.42 -9.51 21.59
N ARG A 357 7.51 -9.10 20.95
CA ARG A 357 8.51 -9.90 20.25
C ARG A 357 7.91 -10.93 19.27
N ILE A 358 6.72 -10.64 18.74
CA ILE A 358 6.05 -11.47 17.74
C ILE A 358 6.67 -11.20 16.37
N HIS A 359 6.91 -12.28 15.60
CA HIS A 359 7.55 -12.20 14.30
C HIS A 359 6.80 -11.29 13.35
N TRP A 360 7.52 -10.46 12.61
CA TRP A 360 6.97 -9.43 11.72
C TRP A 360 6.06 -9.98 10.61
N HIS A 361 6.21 -11.25 10.20
CA HIS A 361 5.31 -11.89 9.23
C HIS A 361 3.83 -11.89 9.68
N HIS A 362 3.56 -12.02 10.98
CA HIS A 362 2.18 -11.94 11.50
C HIS A 362 1.56 -10.57 11.29
N GLY A 363 2.37 -9.52 11.46
CA GLY A 363 1.92 -8.15 11.20
C GLY A 363 1.78 -7.87 9.69
N GLN A 364 2.74 -8.33 8.89
CA GLN A 364 2.70 -8.23 7.43
C GLN A 364 1.44 -8.90 6.86
N ALA A 365 1.13 -10.12 7.29
CA ALA A 365 -0.05 -10.85 6.84
C ALA A 365 -1.36 -10.17 7.26
N TRP A 366 -1.41 -9.63 8.50
CA TRP A 366 -2.58 -8.89 8.96
C TRP A 366 -2.81 -7.59 8.17
N PHE A 367 -1.75 -6.83 7.88
CA PHE A 367 -1.82 -5.63 7.06
C PHE A 367 -2.18 -5.97 5.61
N TRP A 368 -1.68 -7.08 5.09
CA TRP A 368 -2.03 -7.57 3.75
C TRP A 368 -3.53 -7.83 3.59
N ASP A 369 -4.16 -8.38 4.63
CA ASP A 369 -5.59 -8.69 4.61
C ASP A 369 -6.49 -7.48 4.86
N THR A 370 -6.04 -6.52 5.69
CA THR A 370 -6.92 -5.49 6.24
C THR A 370 -6.68 -4.07 5.68
N LEU A 371 -5.60 -3.82 4.93
CA LEU A 371 -5.31 -2.52 4.32
C LEU A 371 -5.82 -2.45 2.88
N PHE A 372 -6.44 -1.35 2.51
CA PHE A 372 -6.77 -1.02 1.11
C PHE A 372 -5.54 -0.78 0.23
N ASP A 373 -4.45 -0.32 0.84
CA ASP A 373 -3.18 -0.03 0.17
C ASP A 373 -2.11 -1.10 0.41
N ALA A 374 -2.53 -2.34 0.67
CA ALA A 374 -1.61 -3.48 0.85
C ALA A 374 -0.82 -3.74 -0.43
N ASP A 375 0.40 -3.23 -0.47
CA ASP A 375 1.35 -3.34 -1.57
C ASP A 375 2.53 -4.21 -1.14
N LEU A 376 2.92 -5.20 -1.95
CA LEU A 376 3.92 -6.20 -1.54
C LEU A 376 5.27 -5.57 -1.21
N ALA A 377 5.73 -4.64 -2.05
CA ALA A 377 7.03 -3.99 -1.87
C ALA A 377 7.03 -3.12 -0.61
N ASN A 378 6.02 -2.25 -0.48
CA ASN A 378 5.94 -1.32 0.65
C ASN A 378 5.64 -2.04 1.97
N ASN A 379 4.74 -3.03 1.98
CA ASN A 379 4.41 -3.80 3.18
C ASN A 379 5.62 -4.58 3.68
N SER A 380 6.32 -5.31 2.79
CA SER A 380 7.48 -6.11 3.16
C SER A 380 8.66 -5.26 3.62
N ALA A 381 9.02 -4.22 2.86
CA ALA A 381 10.11 -3.32 3.21
C ALA A 381 9.86 -2.59 4.54
N SER A 382 8.63 -2.11 4.76
CA SER A 382 8.27 -1.38 5.97
C SER A 382 8.22 -2.26 7.22
N TRP A 383 7.70 -3.50 7.12
CA TRP A 383 7.71 -4.43 8.24
C TRP A 383 9.13 -4.84 8.62
N GLN A 384 10.01 -5.09 7.65
CA GLN A 384 11.41 -5.37 7.92
C GLN A 384 12.16 -4.16 8.49
N TRP A 385 11.83 -2.94 8.02
CA TRP A 385 12.38 -1.72 8.60
C TRP A 385 12.02 -1.59 10.08
N ILE A 386 10.74 -1.76 10.44
CA ILE A 386 10.30 -1.65 11.83
C ILE A 386 10.83 -2.81 12.70
N ALA A 387 10.99 -4.02 12.15
CA ALA A 387 11.61 -5.15 12.83
C ALA A 387 13.11 -4.91 13.09
N GLY A 388 13.78 -4.13 12.25
CA GLY A 388 15.21 -3.86 12.31
C GLY A 388 16.05 -4.77 11.40
N CYS A 389 15.42 -5.69 10.67
CA CYS A 389 16.08 -6.64 9.78
C CYS A 389 16.13 -6.20 8.31
N GLY A 390 15.50 -5.07 7.97
CA GLY A 390 15.38 -4.55 6.62
C GLY A 390 16.48 -3.58 6.20
N ALA A 391 16.29 -3.01 5.01
CA ALA A 391 17.09 -1.91 4.50
C ALA A 391 16.85 -0.64 5.32
N ASP A 392 17.88 0.20 5.44
CA ASP A 392 17.84 1.49 6.16
C ASP A 392 17.37 1.40 7.63
N ALA A 393 17.41 0.21 8.22
CA ALA A 393 16.99 -0.04 9.61
C ALA A 393 18.05 0.33 10.65
N ALA A 394 19.24 0.77 10.21
CA ALA A 394 20.37 1.23 11.04
C ALA A 394 20.23 2.74 11.39
N PRO A 395 21.01 3.26 12.37
CA PRO A 395 22.15 2.58 12.99
C PRO A 395 21.84 1.77 14.25
N TYR A 396 20.63 1.84 14.80
CA TYR A 396 20.30 1.16 16.05
C TYR A 396 18.89 0.58 16.04
N PHE A 397 18.69 -0.41 16.93
CA PHE A 397 17.42 -1.10 17.13
C PHE A 397 16.43 -0.15 17.84
N ARG A 398 15.63 0.56 17.05
CA ARG A 398 14.72 1.57 17.57
C ARG A 398 13.46 0.93 18.15
N ILE A 399 13.15 1.25 19.40
CA ILE A 399 11.91 0.87 20.07
C ILE A 399 11.10 2.13 20.32
N PHE A 400 9.88 2.19 19.81
CA PHE A 400 8.98 3.31 20.07
C PHE A 400 8.23 3.05 21.38
N ASN A 401 8.38 3.93 22.38
CA ASN A 401 7.52 3.89 23.53
C ASN A 401 6.15 4.46 23.16
N PRO A 402 5.05 3.67 23.16
CA PRO A 402 3.76 4.12 22.66
C PRO A 402 3.16 5.27 23.46
N VAL A 403 3.39 5.36 24.77
CA VAL A 403 2.94 6.50 25.62
C VAL A 403 3.58 7.79 25.13
N THR A 404 4.92 7.81 25.01
CA THR A 404 5.66 8.98 24.51
C THR A 404 5.26 9.36 23.09
N GLN A 405 4.99 8.36 22.24
CA GLN A 405 4.51 8.61 20.88
C GLN A 405 3.09 9.21 20.88
N GLY A 406 2.19 8.72 21.75
CA GLY A 406 0.86 9.29 21.94
C GLY A 406 0.93 10.75 22.38
N LEU A 407 1.66 11.05 23.46
CA LEU A 407 1.89 12.41 23.96
C LEU A 407 2.43 13.36 22.87
N LYS A 408 3.31 12.87 21.99
CA LYS A 408 3.93 13.69 20.95
C LYS A 408 3.02 13.93 19.74
N PHE A 409 2.29 12.92 19.29
CA PHE A 409 1.60 12.94 18.00
C PHE A 409 0.07 12.95 18.09
N ASP A 410 -0.47 12.84 19.29
CA ASP A 410 -1.90 13.04 19.62
C ASP A 410 -2.04 13.82 20.94
N PRO A 411 -1.42 15.02 21.07
CA PRO A 411 -1.18 15.68 22.35
C PRO A 411 -2.46 16.01 23.14
N ASP A 412 -3.57 16.16 22.47
CA ASP A 412 -4.90 16.39 23.06
C ASP A 412 -5.73 15.10 23.23
N GLY A 413 -5.21 13.94 22.76
CA GLY A 413 -5.89 12.65 22.82
C GLY A 413 -7.09 12.53 21.88
N SER A 414 -7.24 13.43 20.91
CA SER A 414 -8.41 13.45 20.02
C SER A 414 -8.49 12.22 19.12
N PHE A 415 -7.34 11.71 18.67
CA PHE A 415 -7.29 10.48 17.89
C PHE A 415 -7.65 9.25 18.74
N ILE A 416 -7.10 9.15 19.96
CA ILE A 416 -7.43 8.07 20.90
C ILE A 416 -8.92 8.10 21.21
N ARG A 417 -9.50 9.25 21.57
CA ARG A 417 -10.94 9.38 21.88
C ARG A 417 -11.84 8.96 20.74
N LYS A 418 -11.41 9.20 19.51
CA LYS A 418 -12.19 8.81 18.32
C LYS A 418 -12.30 7.31 18.14
N PHE A 419 -11.20 6.56 18.37
CA PHE A 419 -11.14 5.13 18.08
C PHE A 419 -11.19 4.24 19.33
N VAL A 420 -11.07 4.83 20.51
CA VAL A 420 -11.24 4.18 21.83
C VAL A 420 -12.24 4.98 22.63
N PRO A 421 -13.55 4.91 22.25
CA PRO A 421 -14.58 5.74 22.85
C PRO A 421 -14.78 5.48 24.35
N GLU A 422 -14.38 4.32 24.87
CA GLU A 422 -14.39 3.98 26.29
C GLU A 422 -13.53 4.96 27.09
N LEU A 423 -12.48 5.51 26.50
CA LEU A 423 -11.59 6.49 27.14
C LEU A 423 -11.96 7.95 26.87
N ALA A 424 -13.11 8.21 26.21
CA ALA A 424 -13.46 9.56 25.76
C ALA A 424 -13.48 10.62 26.87
N ASN A 425 -13.95 10.24 28.06
CA ASN A 425 -14.06 11.13 29.23
C ASN A 425 -12.81 11.17 30.11
N VAL A 426 -11.83 10.31 29.85
CA VAL A 426 -10.58 10.29 30.62
C VAL A 426 -9.82 11.59 30.38
N PRO A 427 -9.37 12.31 31.45
CA PRO A 427 -8.58 13.53 31.30
C PRO A 427 -7.34 13.29 30.45
N THR A 428 -6.97 14.28 29.60
CA THR A 428 -5.85 14.18 28.65
C THR A 428 -4.54 13.77 29.33
N LYS A 429 -4.33 14.17 30.57
CA LYS A 429 -3.15 13.78 31.37
C LYS A 429 -3.00 12.26 31.49
N PHE A 430 -4.10 11.52 31.53
CA PHE A 430 -4.10 10.08 31.80
C PHE A 430 -4.50 9.23 30.57
N ILE A 431 -5.03 9.83 29.51
CA ILE A 431 -5.57 9.07 28.36
C ILE A 431 -4.53 8.20 27.65
N PHE A 432 -3.24 8.55 27.75
CA PHE A 432 -2.14 7.79 27.12
C PHE A 432 -1.66 6.61 27.96
N GLN A 433 -1.95 6.63 29.25
CA GLN A 433 -1.57 5.61 30.25
C GLN A 433 -2.63 5.55 31.37
N PRO A 434 -3.85 5.09 31.08
CA PRO A 434 -4.95 5.11 32.04
C PRO A 434 -4.69 4.26 33.29
N TRP A 435 -3.79 3.28 33.23
CA TRP A 435 -3.36 2.49 34.38
C TRP A 435 -2.55 3.28 35.44
N GLU A 436 -2.08 4.48 35.13
CA GLU A 436 -1.44 5.40 36.08
C GLU A 436 -2.44 6.40 36.69
N ALA A 437 -3.70 6.37 36.25
CA ALA A 437 -4.72 7.28 36.77
C ALA A 437 -5.20 6.83 38.16
N PRO A 438 -5.47 7.76 39.08
CA PRO A 438 -6.18 7.42 40.33
C PRO A 438 -7.53 6.75 40.02
N GLN A 439 -7.91 5.77 40.84
CA GLN A 439 -9.19 5.07 40.66
C GLN A 439 -10.40 6.01 40.71
N THR A 440 -10.35 7.07 41.51
CA THR A 440 -11.36 8.12 41.58
C THR A 440 -11.56 8.81 40.22
N VAL A 441 -10.45 9.14 39.52
CA VAL A 441 -10.50 9.77 38.19
C VAL A 441 -11.09 8.82 37.14
N LEU A 442 -10.74 7.54 37.19
CA LEU A 442 -11.29 6.54 36.28
C LEU A 442 -12.80 6.35 36.54
N ALA A 443 -13.22 6.24 37.80
CA ALA A 443 -14.61 6.11 38.17
C ALA A 443 -15.45 7.34 37.75
N GLU A 444 -14.93 8.57 37.94
CA GLU A 444 -15.56 9.81 37.46
C GLU A 444 -15.65 9.87 35.93
N SER A 445 -14.70 9.23 35.24
CA SER A 445 -14.70 9.10 33.78
C SER A 445 -15.60 7.97 33.27
N GLY A 446 -16.19 7.16 34.16
CA GLY A 446 -17.02 6.01 33.82
C GLY A 446 -16.22 4.82 33.26
N VAL A 447 -14.96 4.67 33.67
CA VAL A 447 -14.04 3.62 33.16
C VAL A 447 -13.57 2.73 34.31
N LYS A 448 -13.73 1.42 34.14
CA LYS A 448 -13.12 0.39 34.97
C LYS A 448 -12.14 -0.44 34.16
N LEU A 449 -10.84 -0.34 34.47
CA LEU A 449 -9.83 -1.13 33.80
C LEU A 449 -10.03 -2.63 34.08
N GLY A 450 -9.83 -3.44 33.05
CA GLY A 450 -10.11 -4.87 33.06
C GLY A 450 -11.55 -5.23 32.70
N GLU A 451 -12.49 -4.26 32.70
CA GLU A 451 -13.90 -4.47 32.32
C GLU A 451 -14.26 -3.64 31.08
N ASP A 452 -14.29 -2.30 31.21
CA ASP A 452 -14.65 -1.40 30.09
C ASP A 452 -13.49 -1.21 29.12
N TYR A 453 -12.27 -1.12 29.64
CA TYR A 453 -11.05 -1.05 28.83
C TYR A 453 -9.97 -1.97 29.44
N PRO A 454 -9.21 -2.73 28.62
CA PRO A 454 -8.26 -3.70 29.14
C PRO A 454 -7.10 -3.07 29.91
N GLU A 455 -6.58 -3.82 30.88
CA GLU A 455 -5.26 -3.56 31.46
C GLU A 455 -4.16 -3.78 30.41
N PRO A 456 -2.98 -3.10 30.53
CA PRO A 456 -1.87 -3.34 29.64
C PRO A 456 -1.41 -4.80 29.63
N ILE A 457 -1.37 -5.43 28.45
CA ILE A 457 -0.93 -6.83 28.31
C ILE A 457 0.56 -7.05 28.54
N VAL A 458 1.36 -5.98 28.59
CA VAL A 458 2.79 -6.00 28.88
C VAL A 458 3.20 -4.77 29.69
N ASN A 459 4.21 -4.93 30.54
CA ASN A 459 4.92 -3.78 31.12
C ASN A 459 5.89 -3.19 30.09
N LEU A 460 5.71 -1.93 29.72
CA LEU A 460 6.47 -1.29 28.63
C LEU A 460 7.98 -1.17 28.92
N LYS A 461 8.37 -1.03 30.20
CA LYS A 461 9.79 -0.96 30.59
C LYS A 461 10.44 -2.34 30.47
N THR A 462 9.85 -3.34 31.10
CA THR A 462 10.35 -4.73 31.09
C THR A 462 10.44 -5.26 29.66
N SER A 463 9.37 -5.14 28.87
CA SER A 463 9.34 -5.63 27.48
C SER A 463 10.34 -4.93 26.57
N ARG A 464 10.63 -3.64 26.83
CA ARG A 464 11.70 -2.91 26.14
C ARG A 464 13.08 -3.49 26.47
N ASP A 465 13.36 -3.75 27.73
CA ASP A 465 14.67 -4.24 28.17
C ASP A 465 14.90 -5.67 27.66
N GLU A 466 13.89 -6.54 27.67
CA GLU A 466 13.90 -7.87 27.04
C GLU A 466 14.17 -7.80 25.53
N ALA A 467 13.55 -6.85 24.81
CA ALA A 467 13.79 -6.68 23.37
C ALA A 467 15.23 -6.22 23.08
N LEU A 468 15.83 -5.40 23.94
CA LEU A 468 17.23 -4.97 23.80
C LEU A 468 18.19 -6.12 24.09
N GLU A 469 17.90 -6.96 25.08
CA GLU A 469 18.67 -8.18 25.39
C GLU A 469 18.62 -9.17 24.24
N ALA A 470 17.40 -9.44 23.70
CA ALA A 470 17.21 -10.26 22.52
C ALA A 470 17.98 -9.73 21.30
N PHE A 471 18.05 -8.43 21.12
CA PHE A 471 18.86 -7.83 20.04
C PHE A 471 20.36 -7.95 20.30
N ALA A 472 20.80 -7.82 21.56
CA ALA A 472 22.20 -7.98 21.94
C ALA A 472 22.72 -9.41 21.66
N SER A 473 21.87 -10.43 21.86
CA SER A 473 22.22 -11.84 21.58
C SER A 473 22.56 -12.11 20.11
N LEU A 474 22.12 -11.25 19.16
CA LEU A 474 22.48 -11.38 17.73
C LEU A 474 23.93 -11.02 17.42
N LYS A 475 24.66 -10.41 18.36
CA LYS A 475 26.07 -10.01 18.20
C LYS A 475 27.05 -11.12 18.64
N ALA A 476 26.53 -12.06 19.43
CA ALA A 476 27.26 -13.26 19.84
C ALA A 476 27.10 -14.36 18.78
#